data_691963f34f0a1a88b9dc4ddb8333c20c
#
_entry.id   691963f34f0a1a88b9dc4ddb8333c20c
#
_cell.length_a   1.000
_cell.length_b   1.000
_cell.length_c   1.000
_cell.angle_alpha   90.00
_cell.angle_beta   90.00
_cell.angle_gamma   90.00
#
_symmetry.space_group_name_H-M   'P 1'
#
loop_
_entity.id
_entity.type
_entity.pdbx_description
1 polymer ?
#
loop_
_entity_poly.entity_id
_entity_poly.type
_entity_poly.pdbx_seq_one_letter_code
_entity_poly.pdbx_strand_id
1 'polypeptide(L)'
;KEVTPFLNSLYHGKDTISFSNFFNEVGQGKTSDAENMLETSTFGLPSGSVFTKYASNTFQAMPAIISQRLGYSTAVFHGNVASFWNRDTVYKSMGYQHFFDASFYDVSGEKSESWGLKDKLLFKDSVAYLEKLQQPFYVKYLTVT
;
A
#
# COMPACT_ATOMS: atom_id res chain seq x y z
N LYS A 1 -8.50 13.45 -24.77
CA LYS A 1 -8.87 12.10 -24.38
C LYS A 1 -8.80 12.01 -22.85
N GLU A 2 -9.86 11.55 -22.22
CA GLU A 2 -9.91 11.36 -20.78
C GLU A 2 -8.93 10.24 -20.37
N VAL A 3 -8.08 10.48 -19.35
CA VAL A 3 -7.03 9.55 -18.94
C VAL A 3 -7.54 8.55 -17.90
N THR A 4 -8.40 9.01 -17.00
CA THR A 4 -8.91 8.22 -15.87
C THR A 4 -10.45 8.26 -15.79
N PRO A 5 -11.18 7.74 -16.80
CA PRO A 5 -12.64 7.89 -16.88
C PRO A 5 -13.36 7.28 -15.67
N PHE A 6 -12.90 6.11 -15.19
CA PHE A 6 -13.49 5.47 -14.01
C PHE A 6 -13.27 6.29 -12.73
N LEU A 7 -12.04 6.74 -12.47
CA LEU A 7 -11.75 7.57 -11.29
C LEU A 7 -12.49 8.90 -11.34
N ASN A 8 -12.60 9.50 -12.53
CA ASN A 8 -13.39 10.73 -12.73
C ASN A 8 -14.88 10.50 -12.43
N SER A 9 -15.43 9.36 -12.83
CA SER A 9 -16.82 9.02 -12.50
C SER A 9 -17.04 8.86 -10.99
N LEU A 10 -16.08 8.31 -10.27
CA LEU A 10 -16.12 8.25 -8.81
C LEU A 10 -16.00 9.65 -8.20
N TYR A 11 -15.04 10.46 -8.68
CA TYR A 11 -14.80 11.82 -8.18
C TYR A 11 -16.05 12.70 -8.24
N HIS A 12 -16.86 12.55 -9.28
CA HIS A 12 -18.12 13.28 -9.47
C HIS A 12 -19.36 12.51 -8.99
N GLY A 13 -19.17 11.32 -8.41
CA GLY A 13 -20.26 10.46 -7.94
C GLY A 13 -21.02 11.06 -6.75
N LYS A 14 -22.34 10.78 -6.67
CA LYS A 14 -23.19 11.27 -5.58
C LYS A 14 -22.86 10.66 -4.23
N ASP A 15 -22.34 9.42 -4.23
CA ASP A 15 -22.01 8.65 -3.01
C ASP A 15 -20.50 8.68 -2.72
N THR A 16 -19.80 9.71 -3.21
CA THR A 16 -18.36 9.85 -3.09
C THR A 16 -18.00 11.15 -2.39
N ILE A 17 -17.03 11.10 -1.48
CA ILE A 17 -16.39 12.29 -0.91
C ILE A 17 -15.03 12.46 -1.60
N SER A 18 -14.82 13.64 -2.20
CA SER A 18 -13.60 13.97 -2.92
C SER A 18 -12.88 15.16 -2.28
N PHE A 19 -11.55 15.06 -2.18
CA PHE A 19 -10.71 16.11 -1.61
C PHE A 19 -9.84 16.72 -2.71
N SER A 20 -10.15 17.93 -3.13
CA SER A 20 -9.41 18.66 -4.18
C SER A 20 -8.15 19.36 -3.64
N ASN A 21 -8.09 19.63 -2.35
CA ASN A 21 -6.98 20.32 -1.68
C ASN A 21 -6.18 19.34 -0.81
N PHE A 22 -5.76 18.23 -1.40
CA PHE A 22 -4.91 17.25 -0.74
C PHE A 22 -3.46 17.46 -1.17
N PHE A 23 -2.64 18.01 -0.25
CA PHE A 23 -1.26 18.39 -0.53
C PHE A 23 -0.29 17.26 -0.21
N ASN A 24 0.83 17.25 -0.92
CA ASN A 24 1.91 16.30 -0.71
C ASN A 24 2.73 16.68 0.54
N GLU A 25 2.75 15.83 1.54
CA GLU A 25 3.45 16.01 2.82
C GLU A 25 4.70 15.13 2.95
N VAL A 26 5.19 14.56 1.84
CA VAL A 26 6.36 13.68 1.89
C VAL A 26 7.67 14.44 1.78
N GLY A 27 8.70 13.93 2.47
CA GLY A 27 10.07 14.41 2.41
C GLY A 27 10.99 13.47 1.62
N GLN A 28 12.15 13.18 2.18
CA GLN A 28 13.17 12.32 1.57
C GLN A 28 12.73 10.85 1.45
N GLY A 29 11.83 10.40 2.31
CA GLY A 29 11.28 9.04 2.28
C GLY A 29 10.29 8.79 1.14
N LYS A 30 9.86 9.85 0.40
CA LYS A 30 8.98 9.70 -0.76
C LYS A 30 7.72 8.90 -0.41
N THR A 31 7.44 7.82 -1.16
CA THR A 31 6.29 6.95 -0.93
C THR A 31 6.27 6.37 0.49
N SER A 32 7.43 6.02 1.06
CA SER A 32 7.47 5.47 2.43
C SER A 32 7.08 6.49 3.50
N ASP A 33 7.26 7.80 3.26
CA ASP A 33 6.74 8.83 4.16
C ASP A 33 5.21 8.92 4.08
N ALA A 34 4.64 8.84 2.88
CA ALA A 34 3.19 8.78 2.71
C ALA A 34 2.58 7.54 3.38
N GLU A 35 3.22 6.38 3.19
CA GLU A 35 2.81 5.14 3.85
C GLU A 35 2.86 5.27 5.38
N ASN A 36 3.96 5.81 5.93
CA ASN A 36 4.08 6.04 7.37
C ASN A 36 2.96 6.96 7.88
N MET A 37 2.73 8.08 7.21
CA MET A 37 1.74 9.06 7.62
C MET A 37 0.31 8.47 7.60
N LEU A 38 -0.05 7.75 6.55
CA LEU A 38 -1.38 7.14 6.42
C LEU A 38 -1.63 6.06 7.48
N GLU A 39 -0.61 5.28 7.83
CA GLU A 39 -0.76 4.15 8.76
C GLU A 39 -0.62 4.55 10.22
N THR A 40 0.22 5.57 10.53
CA THR A 40 0.55 5.93 11.92
C THR A 40 0.06 7.31 12.35
N SER A 41 -0.46 8.11 11.42
CA SER A 41 -0.82 9.52 11.63
C SER A 41 0.37 10.39 12.08
N THR A 42 1.60 10.01 11.73
CA THR A 42 2.82 10.77 12.04
C THR A 42 3.53 11.21 10.76
N PHE A 43 4.09 12.40 10.77
CA PHE A 43 4.90 12.89 9.63
C PHE A 43 6.17 12.06 9.44
N GLY A 44 6.73 12.12 8.24
CA GLY A 44 8.04 11.58 7.91
C GLY A 44 9.17 12.29 8.69
N LEU A 45 10.38 11.73 8.60
CA LEU A 45 11.54 12.30 9.26
C LEU A 45 12.03 13.55 8.52
N PRO A 46 12.67 14.49 9.23
CA PRO A 46 13.33 15.64 8.58
C PRO A 46 14.44 15.22 7.61
N SER A 47 15.02 14.03 7.78
CA SER A 47 16.08 13.46 6.94
C SER A 47 15.98 11.93 6.88
N GLY A 48 16.04 11.38 5.67
CA GLY A 48 15.88 9.94 5.40
C GLY A 48 14.44 9.48 5.49
N SER A 49 14.23 8.21 5.81
CA SER A 49 12.91 7.59 5.93
C SER A 49 12.79 6.79 7.22
N VAL A 50 11.58 6.78 7.81
CA VAL A 50 11.23 5.89 8.92
C VAL A 50 11.50 4.43 8.54
N PHE A 51 11.15 4.03 7.32
CA PHE A 51 11.32 2.67 6.81
C PHE A 51 12.78 2.20 6.74
N THR A 52 13.73 3.12 6.57
CA THR A 52 15.15 2.77 6.55
C THR A 52 15.84 2.93 7.90
N LYS A 53 15.45 3.93 8.69
CA LYS A 53 16.11 4.22 9.97
C LYS A 53 15.52 3.47 11.16
N TYR A 54 14.23 3.15 11.10
CA TYR A 54 13.47 2.61 12.23
C TYR A 54 12.60 1.42 11.85
N ALA A 55 13.00 0.65 10.84
CA ALA A 55 12.23 -0.48 10.31
C ALA A 55 11.84 -1.52 11.38
N SER A 56 12.71 -1.72 12.40
CA SER A 56 12.50 -2.69 13.48
C SER A 56 11.73 -2.15 14.68
N ASN A 57 11.32 -0.88 14.66
CA ASN A 57 10.51 -0.33 15.74
C ASN A 57 9.11 -0.95 15.74
N THR A 58 8.49 -0.99 16.91
CA THR A 58 7.06 -1.31 17.02
C THR A 58 6.24 -0.07 16.71
N PHE A 59 5.29 -0.19 15.80
CA PHE A 59 4.42 0.90 15.40
C PHE A 59 3.01 0.70 15.95
N GLN A 60 2.43 1.78 16.46
CA GLN A 60 0.98 1.85 16.67
C GLN A 60 0.36 2.33 15.35
N ALA A 61 -0.03 1.39 14.50
CA ALA A 61 -0.51 1.67 13.15
C ALA A 61 -1.92 1.12 12.93
N MET A 62 -2.60 1.69 11.94
CA MET A 62 -3.99 1.33 11.61
C MET A 62 -4.19 -0.18 11.43
N PRO A 63 -3.35 -0.93 10.68
CA PRO A 63 -3.54 -2.36 10.50
C PRO A 63 -3.56 -3.14 11.83
N ALA A 64 -2.63 -2.83 12.76
CA ALA A 64 -2.61 -3.46 14.07
C ALA A 64 -3.88 -3.14 14.87
N ILE A 65 -4.31 -1.89 14.87
CA ILE A 65 -5.47 -1.43 15.65
C ILE A 65 -6.73 -2.14 15.16
N ILE A 66 -7.00 -2.14 13.86
CA ILE A 66 -8.26 -2.69 13.33
C ILE A 66 -8.27 -4.22 13.38
N SER A 67 -7.13 -4.89 13.19
CA SER A 67 -7.10 -6.34 13.31
C SER A 67 -7.30 -6.80 14.75
N GLN A 68 -6.64 -6.15 15.72
CA GLN A 68 -6.74 -6.53 17.14
C GLN A 68 -8.08 -6.15 17.78
N ARG A 69 -8.66 -5.03 17.40
CA ARG A 69 -9.89 -4.51 18.05
C ARG A 69 -11.16 -4.86 17.32
N LEU A 70 -11.10 -5.00 15.99
CA LEU A 70 -12.27 -5.16 15.13
C LEU A 70 -12.27 -6.46 14.32
N GLY A 71 -11.22 -7.29 14.45
CA GLY A 71 -11.13 -8.58 13.77
C GLY A 71 -10.91 -8.50 12.25
N TYR A 72 -10.39 -7.39 11.75
CA TYR A 72 -10.09 -7.26 10.32
C TYR A 72 -8.90 -8.12 9.90
N SER A 73 -9.00 -8.79 8.76
CA SER A 73 -7.82 -9.28 8.03
C SER A 73 -7.10 -8.11 7.38
N THR A 74 -5.76 -8.10 7.45
CA THR A 74 -4.97 -6.99 6.90
C THR A 74 -3.95 -7.48 5.89
N ALA A 75 -3.92 -6.86 4.70
CA ALA A 75 -3.04 -7.28 3.61
C ALA A 75 -2.48 -6.10 2.81
N VAL A 76 -1.29 -6.30 2.24
CA VAL A 76 -0.68 -5.42 1.24
C VAL A 76 -0.46 -6.19 -0.05
N PHE A 77 -0.76 -5.56 -1.18
CA PHE A 77 -0.47 -6.06 -2.52
C PHE A 77 0.53 -5.11 -3.20
N HIS A 78 1.65 -5.66 -3.71
CA HIS A 78 2.72 -4.87 -4.31
C HIS A 78 3.41 -5.62 -5.44
N GLY A 79 3.62 -4.95 -6.56
CA GLY A 79 4.25 -5.54 -7.73
C GLY A 79 5.78 -5.65 -7.68
N ASN A 80 6.43 -5.17 -6.61
CA ASN A 80 7.89 -5.24 -6.43
C ASN A 80 8.25 -6.17 -5.25
N VAL A 81 9.54 -6.42 -5.06
CA VAL A 81 10.05 -7.28 -3.99
C VAL A 81 9.80 -6.68 -2.59
N ALA A 82 9.48 -7.54 -1.65
CA ALA A 82 9.12 -7.13 -0.28
C ALA A 82 10.23 -6.36 0.46
N SER A 83 11.50 -6.68 0.18
CA SER A 83 12.65 -6.03 0.82
C SER A 83 12.90 -4.59 0.37
N PHE A 84 12.29 -4.15 -0.74
CA PHE A 84 12.45 -2.78 -1.21
C PHE A 84 11.88 -1.79 -0.18
N TRP A 85 12.72 -0.86 0.29
CA TRP A 85 12.43 0.05 1.41
C TRP A 85 12.13 -0.68 2.75
N ASN A 86 12.68 -1.87 2.97
CA ASN A 86 12.46 -2.67 4.19
C ASN A 86 10.96 -2.94 4.50
N ARG A 87 10.11 -2.98 3.48
CA ARG A 87 8.67 -3.15 3.66
C ARG A 87 8.30 -4.47 4.32
N ASP A 88 9.04 -5.54 4.03
CA ASP A 88 8.90 -6.84 4.68
C ASP A 88 8.98 -6.76 6.21
N THR A 89 9.88 -5.94 6.74
CA THR A 89 10.06 -5.71 8.17
C THR A 89 9.02 -4.71 8.70
N VAL A 90 8.89 -3.56 8.03
CA VAL A 90 8.02 -2.47 8.48
C VAL A 90 6.54 -2.87 8.50
N TYR A 91 6.05 -3.55 7.47
CA TYR A 91 4.64 -3.96 7.43
C TYR A 91 4.27 -4.96 8.53
N LYS A 92 5.19 -5.86 8.89
CA LYS A 92 5.01 -6.73 10.06
C LYS A 92 4.92 -5.91 11.35
N SER A 93 5.82 -4.93 11.51
CA SER A 93 5.84 -4.05 12.68
C SER A 93 4.61 -3.14 12.76
N MET A 94 3.99 -2.81 11.63
CA MET A 94 2.73 -2.08 11.55
C MET A 94 1.50 -2.97 11.76
N GLY A 95 1.65 -4.30 11.79
CA GLY A 95 0.57 -5.24 12.07
C GLY A 95 -0.16 -5.78 10.83
N TYR A 96 0.41 -5.66 9.64
CA TYR A 96 -0.11 -6.36 8.47
C TYR A 96 0.12 -7.87 8.60
N GLN A 97 -0.94 -8.65 8.38
CA GLN A 97 -0.93 -10.11 8.48
C GLN A 97 -0.42 -10.78 7.20
N HIS A 98 -0.67 -10.15 6.05
CA HIS A 98 -0.30 -10.67 4.73
C HIS A 98 0.40 -9.60 3.90
N PHE A 99 1.46 -10.01 3.19
CA PHE A 99 2.13 -9.18 2.20
C PHE A 99 2.36 -9.99 0.93
N PHE A 100 1.57 -9.69 -0.10
CA PHE A 100 1.64 -10.32 -1.42
C PHE A 100 2.52 -9.46 -2.32
N ASP A 101 3.81 -9.76 -2.31
CA ASP A 101 4.83 -9.07 -3.09
C ASP A 101 5.04 -9.71 -4.48
N ALA A 102 6.05 -9.27 -5.23
CA ALA A 102 6.35 -9.77 -6.57
C ALA A 102 6.51 -11.30 -6.66
N SER A 103 6.89 -11.98 -5.57
CA SER A 103 7.06 -13.44 -5.56
C SER A 103 5.75 -14.23 -5.70
N PHE A 104 4.62 -13.58 -5.50
CA PHE A 104 3.28 -14.17 -5.65
C PHE A 104 2.73 -14.07 -7.06
N TYR A 105 3.44 -13.41 -7.99
CA TYR A 105 2.98 -13.11 -9.34
C TYR A 105 3.98 -13.55 -10.40
N ASP A 106 3.50 -13.72 -11.62
CA ASP A 106 4.38 -13.90 -12.77
C ASP A 106 4.86 -12.53 -13.27
N VAL A 107 6.10 -12.20 -12.93
CA VAL A 107 6.77 -10.94 -13.27
C VAL A 107 7.67 -11.06 -14.51
N SER A 108 7.56 -12.14 -15.29
CA SER A 108 8.43 -12.43 -16.43
C SER A 108 8.15 -11.56 -17.65
N GLY A 109 9.19 -11.25 -18.42
CA GLY A 109 9.12 -10.58 -19.72
C GLY A 109 8.40 -9.21 -19.65
N GLU A 110 7.48 -8.99 -20.59
CA GLU A 110 6.73 -7.73 -20.71
C GLU A 110 5.69 -7.48 -19.63
N LYS A 111 5.49 -8.43 -18.70
CA LYS A 111 4.54 -8.27 -17.58
C LYS A 111 5.04 -7.28 -16.53
N SER A 112 6.35 -7.07 -16.47
CA SER A 112 7.00 -6.12 -15.56
C SER A 112 7.53 -4.91 -16.31
N GLU A 113 7.62 -3.82 -15.60
CA GLU A 113 8.29 -2.59 -15.98
C GLU A 113 9.21 -2.14 -14.85
N SER A 114 10.18 -1.27 -15.14
CA SER A 114 11.32 -0.85 -14.30
C SER A 114 11.28 -1.14 -12.78
N TRP A 115 10.14 -1.02 -12.14
CA TRP A 115 9.97 -1.18 -10.69
C TRP A 115 9.12 -2.38 -10.27
N GLY A 116 8.69 -3.23 -11.22
CA GLY A 116 7.95 -4.44 -10.91
C GLY A 116 6.77 -4.72 -11.83
N LEU A 117 5.84 -5.55 -11.37
CA LEU A 117 4.66 -5.96 -12.12
C LEU A 117 3.80 -4.76 -12.51
N LYS A 118 3.36 -4.70 -13.77
CA LYS A 118 2.43 -3.67 -14.26
C LYS A 118 1.14 -3.65 -13.43
N ASP A 119 0.69 -2.46 -13.04
CA ASP A 119 -0.45 -2.28 -12.14
C ASP A 119 -1.72 -2.98 -12.60
N LYS A 120 -2.00 -2.96 -13.92
CA LYS A 120 -3.15 -3.68 -14.48
C LYS A 120 -3.11 -5.18 -14.18
N LEU A 121 -1.93 -5.79 -14.21
CA LEU A 121 -1.75 -7.20 -13.88
C LEU A 121 -1.80 -7.42 -12.36
N LEU A 122 -1.18 -6.54 -11.58
CA LEU A 122 -1.27 -6.57 -10.13
C LEU A 122 -2.74 -6.60 -9.66
N PHE A 123 -3.58 -5.69 -10.14
CA PHE A 123 -5.00 -5.68 -9.79
C PHE A 123 -5.74 -6.94 -10.25
N LYS A 124 -5.45 -7.43 -11.47
CA LYS A 124 -6.10 -8.62 -12.00
C LYS A 124 -5.72 -9.88 -11.22
N ASP A 125 -4.42 -10.09 -11.01
CA ASP A 125 -3.91 -11.36 -10.49
C ASP A 125 -4.03 -11.44 -8.96
N SER A 126 -4.13 -10.30 -8.26
CA SER A 126 -4.35 -10.23 -6.82
C SER A 126 -5.74 -10.64 -6.37
N VAL A 127 -6.74 -10.65 -7.26
CA VAL A 127 -8.13 -11.02 -6.93
C VAL A 127 -8.18 -12.41 -6.29
N ALA A 128 -7.42 -13.37 -6.81
CA ALA A 128 -7.37 -14.73 -6.29
C ALA A 128 -6.88 -14.83 -4.82
N TYR A 129 -6.09 -13.87 -4.37
CA TYR A 129 -5.64 -13.76 -2.97
C TYR A 129 -6.62 -12.95 -2.14
N LEU A 130 -7.16 -11.87 -2.71
CA LEU A 130 -8.15 -11.01 -2.05
C LEU A 130 -9.40 -11.80 -1.64
N GLU A 131 -9.91 -12.66 -2.53
CA GLU A 131 -11.09 -13.49 -2.28
C GLU A 131 -10.92 -14.50 -1.12
N LYS A 132 -9.68 -14.83 -0.76
CA LYS A 132 -9.36 -15.73 0.34
C LYS A 132 -9.22 -15.03 1.69
N LEU A 133 -9.21 -13.70 1.72
CA LEU A 133 -9.13 -12.95 2.97
C LEU A 133 -10.44 -13.09 3.75
N GLN A 134 -10.32 -13.33 5.04
CA GLN A 134 -11.47 -13.29 5.93
C GLN A 134 -12.02 -11.87 6.02
N GLN A 135 -13.32 -11.73 5.92
CA GLN A 135 -13.99 -10.44 6.07
C GLN A 135 -14.32 -10.17 7.56
N PRO A 136 -14.35 -8.88 7.95
CA PRO A 136 -13.98 -7.72 7.14
C PRO A 136 -12.45 -7.64 6.91
N PHE A 137 -12.02 -6.97 5.84
CA PHE A 137 -10.60 -6.80 5.57
C PHE A 137 -10.21 -5.35 5.31
N TYR A 138 -8.96 -5.04 5.61
CA TYR A 138 -8.25 -3.80 5.26
C TYR A 138 -7.12 -4.13 4.30
N VAL A 139 -7.16 -3.55 3.11
CA VAL A 139 -6.22 -3.87 2.03
C VAL A 139 -5.59 -2.61 1.47
N LYS A 140 -4.28 -2.64 1.34
CA LYS A 140 -3.50 -1.60 0.65
C LYS A 140 -2.94 -2.14 -0.66
N TYR A 141 -3.15 -1.40 -1.73
CA TYR A 141 -2.46 -1.59 -3.01
C TYR A 141 -1.37 -0.54 -3.15
N LEU A 142 -0.14 -1.00 -3.34
CA LEU A 142 1.01 -0.15 -3.64
C LEU A 142 1.41 -0.36 -5.11
N THR A 143 1.00 0.56 -5.95
CA THR A 143 1.23 0.54 -7.40
C THR A 143 2.66 0.94 -7.76
N VAL A 144 3.13 0.55 -8.94
CA VAL A 144 4.51 0.78 -9.41
C VAL A 144 4.61 1.40 -10.81
N THR A 145 3.51 1.42 -11.59
CA THR A 145 3.47 1.96 -12.97
C THR A 145 2.44 3.05 -13.16
#